data_56169622efe2d5029f7630896a9c1014
#
_entry.id   56169622efe2d5029f7630896a9c1014
#
_cell.length_a   1.000
_cell.length_b   1.000
_cell.length_c   1.000
_cell.angle_alpha   90.00
_cell.angle_beta   90.00
_cell.angle_gamma   90.00
#
_symmetry.space_group_name_H-M   'P 1'
#
loop_
_entity.id
_entity.type
_entity.pdbx_description
1 polymer ?
#
loop_
_entity_poly.entity_id
_entity_poly.type
_entity_poly.pdbx_seq_one_letter_code
_entity_poly.pdbx_strand_id
1 'polypeptide(L)'
;MKIQLSDHFTYKRLIRFVFPSIIMMICTSMYSIIDGLFISNFAGKTAFAAVNLILPVAMGVGAIGFMIGSGGSAIVAKTLGEGKKEKANEYFSMLIFTALIGATILSIFGFIFIRQICMALGARGQLLEYASTYGRIMFVSQPMFMMQTIFYNFFITSEKPSYSLRMSLISGVINIVFDYLFIGVMHYGVAGAAVATAMGEYVGGLVPLIYFARKNNSSRLRLVKPVWRKDILLKTCLNGSSEFMTNASSSIVNMLYNTQLMRLAGADGVAAYGVIMYANFIFAAIYLGYSMGSAPITSYNYGAGNHSELKNMLKKSLSLIAVTGVCLTLISEFFAHPLINIFVGYDADLFAMTLHGFRLYAFVFLINGFNIWASSFFTALNNGVVSGMIAFLRTLLFQIGCIMLLPILLGLNGIWMGVVVA
;
A
#
# COMPACT_ATOMS: atom_id res chain seq x y z
N MET A 1 -5.22 -19.91 22.08
CA MET A 1 -4.70 -20.81 21.04
C MET A 1 -4.08 -19.98 19.92
N LYS A 2 -2.90 -20.34 19.47
CA LYS A 2 -2.24 -19.72 18.32
C LYS A 2 -2.88 -20.28 17.05
N ILE A 3 -3.38 -19.40 16.17
CA ILE A 3 -3.99 -19.81 14.89
C ILE A 3 -2.87 -20.17 13.91
N GLN A 4 -2.96 -21.34 13.27
CA GLN A 4 -2.01 -21.81 12.27
C GLN A 4 -2.62 -21.75 10.86
N LEU A 5 -1.78 -21.65 9.83
CA LEU A 5 -2.24 -21.63 8.43
C LEU A 5 -2.90 -22.95 8.01
N SER A 6 -2.59 -24.05 8.70
CA SER A 6 -3.16 -25.37 8.49
C SER A 6 -4.52 -25.59 9.17
N ASP A 7 -4.96 -24.66 10.02
CA ASP A 7 -6.24 -24.82 10.74
C ASP A 7 -7.42 -24.70 9.77
N HIS A 8 -8.56 -25.29 10.18
CA HIS A 8 -9.84 -24.99 9.53
C HIS A 8 -10.32 -23.58 9.95
N PHE A 9 -10.55 -22.71 8.97
CA PHE A 9 -10.95 -21.33 9.21
C PHE A 9 -12.47 -21.17 9.25
N THR A 10 -13.02 -21.01 10.45
CA THR A 10 -14.37 -20.46 10.65
C THR A 10 -14.33 -18.94 10.45
N TYR A 11 -15.48 -18.27 10.26
CA TYR A 11 -15.54 -16.79 10.18
C TYR A 11 -14.82 -16.12 11.36
N LYS A 12 -15.04 -16.59 12.58
CA LYS A 12 -14.41 -16.05 13.80
C LYS A 12 -12.88 -16.18 13.77
N ARG A 13 -12.37 -17.35 13.36
CA ARG A 13 -10.92 -17.58 13.26
C ARG A 13 -10.30 -16.74 12.14
N LEU A 14 -10.97 -16.66 11.00
CA LEU A 14 -10.51 -15.86 9.85
C LEU A 14 -10.40 -14.39 10.23
N ILE A 15 -11.48 -13.80 10.74
CA ILE A 15 -11.47 -12.40 11.19
C ILE A 15 -10.38 -12.17 12.25
N ARG A 16 -10.28 -13.05 13.26
CA ARG A 16 -9.24 -12.90 14.30
C ARG A 16 -7.81 -12.96 13.75
N PHE A 17 -7.58 -13.73 12.70
CA PHE A 17 -6.26 -13.84 12.07
C PHE A 17 -5.94 -12.63 11.20
N VAL A 18 -6.90 -12.14 10.41
CA VAL A 18 -6.68 -11.03 9.47
C VAL A 18 -6.81 -9.64 10.13
N PHE A 19 -7.51 -9.54 11.27
CA PHE A 19 -7.77 -8.28 11.96
C PHE A 19 -6.51 -7.45 12.25
N PRO A 20 -5.38 -8.01 12.72
CA PRO A 20 -4.16 -7.24 12.91
C PRO A 20 -3.64 -6.62 11.60
N SER A 21 -3.79 -7.31 10.46
CA SER A 21 -3.36 -6.79 9.16
C SER A 21 -4.27 -5.66 8.67
N ILE A 22 -5.59 -5.73 8.96
CA ILE A 22 -6.53 -4.66 8.66
C ILE A 22 -6.18 -3.40 9.47
N ILE A 23 -6.01 -3.53 10.78
CA ILE A 23 -5.63 -2.40 11.64
C ILE A 23 -4.28 -1.83 11.22
N MET A 24 -3.31 -2.69 10.88
CA MET A 24 -2.00 -2.25 10.37
C MET A 24 -2.16 -1.34 9.15
N MET A 25 -2.95 -1.74 8.15
CA MET A 25 -3.15 -0.96 6.93
C MET A 25 -3.88 0.36 7.19
N ILE A 26 -4.88 0.36 8.07
CA ILE A 26 -5.58 1.59 8.50
C ILE A 26 -4.59 2.54 9.18
N CYS A 27 -3.80 2.05 10.14
CA CYS A 27 -2.80 2.88 10.82
C CYS A 27 -1.76 3.42 9.85
N THR A 28 -1.29 2.60 8.90
CA THR A 28 -0.35 3.03 7.85
C THR A 28 -0.94 4.18 7.02
N SER A 29 -2.21 4.10 6.64
CA SER A 29 -2.89 5.19 5.92
C SER A 29 -3.03 6.44 6.78
N MET A 30 -3.34 6.29 8.06
CA MET A 30 -3.52 7.42 8.98
C MET A 30 -2.23 8.20 9.21
N TYR A 31 -1.11 7.53 9.48
CA TYR A 31 0.12 8.28 9.72
C TYR A 31 0.73 8.88 8.45
N SER A 32 0.45 8.34 7.27
CA SER A 32 0.79 9.05 6.03
C SER A 32 0.03 10.37 5.88
N ILE A 33 -1.23 10.42 6.33
CA ILE A 33 -2.03 11.65 6.37
C ILE A 33 -1.46 12.62 7.42
N ILE A 34 -1.11 12.14 8.61
CA ILE A 34 -0.55 12.94 9.71
C ILE A 34 0.79 13.55 9.29
N ASP A 35 1.69 12.79 8.68
CA ASP A 35 2.96 13.28 8.15
C ASP A 35 2.74 14.43 7.15
N GLY A 36 1.83 14.27 6.20
CA GLY A 36 1.44 15.33 5.27
C GLY A 36 0.91 16.59 5.96
N LEU A 37 0.14 16.45 7.05
CA LEU A 37 -0.35 17.57 7.85
C LEU A 37 0.78 18.29 8.59
N PHE A 38 1.75 17.57 9.17
CA PHE A 38 2.92 18.19 9.79
C PHE A 38 3.73 19.01 8.78
N ILE A 39 4.03 18.44 7.62
CA ILE A 39 4.79 19.13 6.59
C ILE A 39 4.05 20.38 6.10
N SER A 40 2.76 20.27 5.82
CA SER A 40 1.94 21.37 5.31
C SER A 40 1.87 22.54 6.30
N ASN A 41 1.66 22.24 7.59
CA ASN A 41 1.44 23.28 8.60
C ASN A 41 2.74 23.90 9.14
N PHE A 42 3.81 23.13 9.26
CA PHE A 42 5.03 23.60 9.93
C PHE A 42 6.21 23.84 8.98
N ALA A 43 6.29 23.13 7.82
CA ALA A 43 7.36 23.34 6.85
C ALA A 43 6.99 24.27 5.68
N GLY A 44 5.68 24.53 5.49
CA GLY A 44 5.15 25.47 4.52
C GLY A 44 4.87 24.89 3.14
N LYS A 45 4.23 25.70 2.28
CA LYS A 45 3.69 25.28 0.98
C LYS A 45 4.74 24.71 0.03
N THR A 46 5.92 25.34 -0.06
CA THR A 46 6.99 24.89 -0.96
C THR A 46 7.58 23.55 -0.52
N ALA A 47 7.72 23.33 0.79
CA ALA A 47 8.18 22.05 1.34
C ALA A 47 7.15 20.93 1.07
N PHE A 48 5.87 21.20 1.29
CA PHE A 48 4.79 20.27 0.99
C PHE A 48 4.73 19.91 -0.51
N ALA A 49 4.90 20.91 -1.39
CA ALA A 49 4.99 20.67 -2.84
C ALA A 49 6.20 19.82 -3.22
N ALA A 50 7.36 20.04 -2.57
CA ALA A 50 8.57 19.26 -2.79
C ALA A 50 8.39 17.79 -2.41
N VAL A 51 7.77 17.52 -1.27
CA VAL A 51 7.44 16.15 -0.82
C VAL A 51 6.50 15.47 -1.81
N ASN A 52 5.41 16.13 -2.21
CA ASN A 52 4.45 15.57 -3.17
C ASN A 52 5.06 15.32 -4.55
N LEU A 53 6.10 16.05 -4.93
CA LEU A 53 6.84 15.80 -6.18
C LEU A 53 7.67 14.52 -6.13
N ILE A 54 8.28 14.22 -4.97
CA ILE A 54 9.20 13.09 -4.79
C ILE A 54 8.49 11.80 -4.36
N LEU A 55 7.40 11.89 -3.60
CA LEU A 55 6.67 10.71 -3.14
C LEU A 55 6.34 9.70 -4.24
N PRO A 56 5.82 10.10 -5.44
CA PRO A 56 5.55 9.14 -6.51
C PRO A 56 6.81 8.41 -6.99
N VAL A 57 7.96 9.06 -6.99
CA VAL A 57 9.24 8.44 -7.39
C VAL A 57 9.68 7.42 -6.34
N ALA A 58 9.67 7.79 -5.07
CA ALA A 58 10.03 6.91 -3.96
C ALA A 58 9.07 5.70 -3.88
N MET A 59 7.76 5.93 -4.02
CA MET A 59 6.74 4.87 -4.06
C MET A 59 6.88 3.96 -5.28
N GLY A 60 7.23 4.52 -6.45
CA GLY A 60 7.49 3.75 -7.67
C GLY A 60 8.66 2.77 -7.49
N VAL A 61 9.76 3.21 -6.87
CA VAL A 61 10.88 2.33 -6.51
C VAL A 61 10.46 1.36 -5.40
N GLY A 62 9.73 1.82 -4.41
CA GLY A 62 9.19 1.01 -3.32
C GLY A 62 8.22 -0.08 -3.76
N ALA A 63 7.56 0.10 -4.92
CA ALA A 63 6.65 -0.89 -5.50
C ALA A 63 7.33 -2.26 -5.74
N ILE A 64 8.65 -2.28 -5.93
CA ILE A 64 9.43 -3.52 -5.99
C ILE A 64 9.39 -4.27 -4.66
N GLY A 65 9.40 -3.56 -3.53
CA GLY A 65 9.22 -4.14 -2.20
C GLY A 65 7.86 -4.80 -2.02
N PHE A 66 6.79 -4.12 -2.47
CA PHE A 66 5.43 -4.70 -2.47
C PHE A 66 5.35 -5.94 -3.38
N MET A 67 5.95 -5.89 -4.58
CA MET A 67 6.01 -7.00 -5.53
C MET A 67 6.71 -8.22 -4.90
N ILE A 68 7.88 -8.05 -4.31
CA ILE A 68 8.63 -9.14 -3.68
C ILE A 68 7.94 -9.63 -2.41
N GLY A 69 7.36 -8.71 -1.62
CA GLY A 69 6.62 -9.03 -0.40
C GLY A 69 5.40 -9.89 -0.67
N SER A 70 4.52 -9.48 -1.57
CA SER A 70 3.30 -10.19 -1.93
C SER A 70 3.60 -11.49 -2.71
N GLY A 71 4.32 -11.39 -3.83
CA GLY A 71 4.63 -12.54 -4.68
C GLY A 71 5.51 -13.59 -4.00
N GLY A 72 6.51 -13.13 -3.22
CA GLY A 72 7.43 -14.00 -2.49
C GLY A 72 6.76 -14.68 -1.29
N SER A 73 5.95 -13.97 -0.53
CA SER A 73 5.22 -14.56 0.60
C SER A 73 4.28 -15.67 0.14
N ALA A 74 3.63 -15.52 -1.00
CA ALA A 74 2.77 -16.55 -1.60
C ALA A 74 3.57 -17.81 -1.97
N ILE A 75 4.73 -17.68 -2.62
CA ILE A 75 5.59 -18.81 -2.97
C ILE A 75 6.11 -19.52 -1.70
N VAL A 76 6.55 -18.75 -0.71
CA VAL A 76 7.07 -19.30 0.54
C VAL A 76 5.96 -19.99 1.34
N ALA A 77 4.76 -19.38 1.44
CA ALA A 77 3.60 -19.99 2.11
C ALA A 77 3.17 -21.30 1.43
N LYS A 78 3.13 -21.34 0.08
CA LYS A 78 2.89 -22.55 -0.69
C LYS A 78 3.91 -23.64 -0.37
N THR A 79 5.20 -23.29 -0.38
CA THR A 79 6.29 -24.24 -0.08
C THR A 79 6.22 -24.78 1.34
N LEU A 80 5.76 -23.95 2.30
CA LEU A 80 5.45 -24.42 3.67
C LEU A 80 4.26 -25.39 3.68
N GLY A 81 3.23 -25.12 2.88
CA GLY A 81 2.08 -26.01 2.71
C GLY A 81 2.45 -27.38 2.11
N GLU A 82 3.43 -27.41 1.20
CA GLU A 82 4.02 -28.64 0.66
C GLU A 82 4.86 -29.43 1.69
N GLY A 83 4.99 -28.94 2.93
CA GLY A 83 5.82 -29.54 3.97
C GLY A 83 7.33 -29.31 3.84
N LYS A 84 7.78 -28.53 2.86
CA LYS A 84 9.20 -28.30 2.52
C LYS A 84 9.77 -27.08 3.27
N LYS A 85 9.83 -27.15 4.60
CA LYS A 85 10.22 -26.02 5.47
C LYS A 85 11.62 -25.49 5.19
N GLU A 86 12.58 -26.34 4.89
CA GLU A 86 13.97 -25.93 4.60
C GLU A 86 14.03 -25.11 3.30
N LYS A 87 13.39 -25.58 2.23
CA LYS A 87 13.28 -24.84 0.96
C LYS A 87 12.54 -23.51 1.13
N ALA A 88 11.51 -23.48 1.98
CA ALA A 88 10.82 -22.23 2.28
C ALA A 88 11.75 -21.19 2.94
N ASN A 89 12.63 -21.62 3.86
CA ASN A 89 13.64 -20.76 4.47
C ASN A 89 14.73 -20.32 3.47
N GLU A 90 15.14 -21.19 2.55
CA GLU A 90 16.09 -20.83 1.47
C GLU A 90 15.49 -19.78 0.54
N TYR A 91 14.22 -19.96 0.11
CA TYR A 91 13.52 -18.99 -0.74
C TYR A 91 13.31 -17.66 -0.02
N PHE A 92 12.84 -17.69 1.23
CA PHE A 92 12.71 -16.51 2.06
C PHE A 92 14.04 -15.75 2.14
N SER A 93 15.13 -16.43 2.49
CA SER A 93 16.44 -15.80 2.63
C SER A 93 16.94 -15.22 1.30
N MET A 94 16.81 -15.96 0.21
CA MET A 94 17.17 -15.49 -1.12
C MET A 94 16.41 -14.20 -1.48
N LEU A 95 15.10 -14.16 -1.24
CA LEU A 95 14.26 -12.99 -1.54
C LEU A 95 14.66 -11.77 -0.73
N ILE A 96 14.93 -11.95 0.59
CA ILE A 96 15.40 -10.85 1.46
C ILE A 96 16.74 -10.30 0.98
N PHE A 97 17.73 -11.18 0.71
CA PHE A 97 19.05 -10.73 0.24
C PHE A 97 18.98 -10.08 -1.15
N THR A 98 18.21 -10.67 -2.09
CA THR A 98 18.02 -10.06 -3.42
C THR A 98 17.38 -8.69 -3.33
N ALA A 99 16.32 -8.56 -2.52
CA ALA A 99 15.63 -7.30 -2.32
C ALA A 99 16.54 -6.25 -1.67
N LEU A 100 17.32 -6.63 -0.65
CA LEU A 100 18.24 -5.71 0.02
C LEU A 100 19.33 -5.21 -0.93
N ILE A 101 19.95 -6.11 -1.71
CA ILE A 101 20.96 -5.73 -2.70
C ILE A 101 20.35 -4.84 -3.78
N GLY A 102 19.23 -5.25 -4.37
CA GLY A 102 18.55 -4.49 -5.41
C GLY A 102 18.10 -3.11 -4.93
N ALA A 103 17.52 -3.05 -3.71
CA ALA A 103 17.11 -1.79 -3.09
C ALA A 103 18.31 -0.86 -2.83
N THR A 104 19.45 -1.41 -2.38
CA THR A 104 20.68 -0.63 -2.15
C THR A 104 21.22 -0.06 -3.47
N ILE A 105 21.23 -0.85 -4.55
CA ILE A 105 21.67 -0.37 -5.87
C ILE A 105 20.76 0.78 -6.36
N LEU A 106 19.44 0.59 -6.28
CA LEU A 106 18.46 1.62 -6.67
C LEU A 106 18.56 2.86 -5.78
N SER A 107 18.85 2.68 -4.49
CA SER A 107 19.07 3.75 -3.53
C SER A 107 20.29 4.60 -3.90
N ILE A 108 21.43 3.96 -4.21
CA ILE A 108 22.64 4.66 -4.66
C ILE A 108 22.38 5.44 -5.96
N PHE A 109 21.72 4.79 -6.92
CA PHE A 109 21.37 5.43 -8.17
C PHE A 109 20.45 6.65 -7.94
N GLY A 110 19.37 6.47 -7.18
CA GLY A 110 18.45 7.55 -6.85
C GLY A 110 19.13 8.69 -6.09
N PHE A 111 19.99 8.38 -5.10
CA PHE A 111 20.74 9.38 -4.35
C PHE A 111 21.65 10.24 -5.25
N ILE A 112 22.35 9.61 -6.22
CA ILE A 112 23.24 10.32 -7.15
C ILE A 112 22.44 11.18 -8.12
N PHE A 113 21.34 10.66 -8.68
CA PHE A 113 20.60 11.29 -9.76
C PHE A 113 19.38 12.08 -9.29
N ILE A 114 19.11 12.21 -7.99
CA ILE A 114 17.89 12.86 -7.47
C ILE A 114 17.70 14.28 -7.99
N ARG A 115 18.77 15.07 -8.10
CA ARG A 115 18.69 16.45 -8.60
C ARG A 115 18.24 16.49 -10.05
N GLN A 116 18.76 15.60 -10.89
CA GLN A 116 18.36 15.45 -12.30
C GLN A 116 16.91 14.99 -12.43
N ILE A 117 16.50 14.04 -11.57
CA ILE A 117 15.11 13.57 -11.51
C ILE A 117 14.19 14.73 -11.14
N CYS A 118 14.50 15.51 -10.10
CA CYS A 118 13.71 16.68 -9.72
C CYS A 118 13.61 17.72 -10.86
N MET A 119 14.70 17.99 -11.56
CA MET A 119 14.70 18.90 -12.71
C MET A 119 13.85 18.40 -13.86
N ALA A 120 13.88 17.09 -14.13
CA ALA A 120 13.06 16.45 -15.16
C ALA A 120 11.55 16.50 -14.80
N LEU A 121 11.23 16.44 -13.51
CA LEU A 121 9.87 16.62 -12.99
C LEU A 121 9.41 18.09 -12.96
N GLY A 122 10.25 19.03 -13.41
CA GLY A 122 9.91 20.44 -13.51
C GLY A 122 10.28 21.29 -12.30
N ALA A 123 10.96 20.75 -11.29
CA ALA A 123 11.39 21.54 -10.13
C ALA A 123 12.44 22.58 -10.50
N ARG A 124 12.30 23.80 -9.96
CA ARG A 124 13.24 24.92 -10.15
C ARG A 124 13.37 25.71 -8.84
N GLY A 125 14.46 26.45 -8.69
CA GLY A 125 14.67 27.33 -7.54
C GLY A 125 14.59 26.60 -6.19
N GLN A 126 13.89 27.18 -5.24
CA GLN A 126 13.71 26.65 -3.88
C GLN A 126 13.02 25.28 -3.86
N LEU A 127 12.06 25.04 -4.78
CA LEU A 127 11.40 23.76 -4.92
C LEU A 127 12.40 22.64 -5.27
N LEU A 128 13.37 22.91 -6.14
CA LEU A 128 14.42 21.97 -6.53
C LEU A 128 15.33 21.62 -5.33
N GLU A 129 15.71 22.61 -4.54
CA GLU A 129 16.56 22.39 -3.35
C GLU A 129 15.84 21.54 -2.30
N TYR A 130 14.58 21.86 -2.00
CA TYR A 130 13.77 21.09 -1.05
C TYR A 130 13.49 19.67 -1.53
N ALA A 131 13.09 19.51 -2.79
CA ALA A 131 12.83 18.19 -3.38
C ALA A 131 14.10 17.33 -3.43
N SER A 132 15.24 17.91 -3.78
CA SER A 132 16.52 17.20 -3.82
C SER A 132 16.98 16.79 -2.43
N THR A 133 16.80 17.64 -1.41
CA THR A 133 17.15 17.34 -0.02
C THR A 133 16.28 16.22 0.53
N TYR A 134 14.95 16.34 0.38
CA TYR A 134 14.00 15.31 0.79
C TYR A 134 14.30 13.97 0.10
N GLY A 135 14.43 14.01 -1.22
CA GLY A 135 14.67 12.81 -2.02
C GLY A 135 15.99 12.11 -1.68
N ARG A 136 17.08 12.84 -1.40
CA ARG A 136 18.35 12.22 -0.97
C ARG A 136 18.17 11.42 0.31
N ILE A 137 17.49 11.97 1.32
CA ILE A 137 17.27 11.30 2.60
C ILE A 137 16.37 10.08 2.39
N MET A 138 15.28 10.22 1.62
CA MET A 138 14.38 9.11 1.30
C MET A 138 15.08 7.99 0.53
N PHE A 139 15.97 8.29 -0.42
CA PHE A 139 16.73 7.25 -1.09
C PHE A 139 17.74 6.55 -0.19
N VAL A 140 18.27 7.19 0.84
CA VAL A 140 19.11 6.52 1.86
C VAL A 140 18.28 5.52 2.68
N SER A 141 17.04 5.82 3.00
CA SER A 141 16.16 4.91 3.76
C SER A 141 15.40 3.91 2.88
N GLN A 142 15.37 4.08 1.58
CA GLN A 142 14.65 3.24 0.62
C GLN A 142 14.87 1.72 0.80
N PRO A 143 16.09 1.22 1.06
CA PRO A 143 16.29 -0.20 1.35
C PRO A 143 15.51 -0.68 2.56
N MET A 144 15.41 0.16 3.61
CA MET A 144 14.67 -0.18 4.82
C MET A 144 13.16 -0.09 4.62
N PHE A 145 12.67 0.87 3.83
CA PHE A 145 11.27 0.91 3.42
C PHE A 145 10.85 -0.36 2.66
N MET A 146 11.67 -0.80 1.69
CA MET A 146 11.39 -2.05 0.97
C MET A 146 11.44 -3.26 1.90
N MET A 147 12.40 -3.33 2.83
CA MET A 147 12.44 -4.40 3.84
C MET A 147 11.21 -4.38 4.74
N GLN A 148 10.76 -3.23 5.19
CA GLN A 148 9.57 -3.07 6.00
C GLN A 148 8.33 -3.64 5.30
N THR A 149 8.09 -3.28 4.05
CA THR A 149 6.94 -3.77 3.28
C THR A 149 6.99 -5.28 3.03
N ILE A 150 8.18 -5.82 2.78
CA ILE A 150 8.41 -7.25 2.62
C ILE A 150 8.14 -7.99 3.94
N PHE A 151 8.68 -7.52 5.05
CA PHE A 151 8.53 -8.17 6.36
C PHE A 151 7.09 -8.13 6.88
N TYR A 152 6.29 -7.13 6.53
CA TYR A 152 4.87 -7.14 6.86
C TYR A 152 4.17 -8.40 6.30
N ASN A 153 4.45 -8.76 5.06
CA ASN A 153 3.93 -9.98 4.44
C ASN A 153 4.49 -11.25 5.08
N PHE A 154 5.80 -11.30 5.35
CA PHE A 154 6.44 -12.49 5.89
C PHE A 154 6.11 -12.74 7.38
N PHE A 155 5.81 -11.74 8.17
CA PHE A 155 5.28 -11.95 9.51
C PHE A 155 3.91 -12.65 9.47
N ILE A 156 3.03 -12.28 8.54
CA ILE A 156 1.72 -12.92 8.38
C ILE A 156 1.92 -14.38 7.93
N THR A 157 2.79 -14.61 6.94
CA THR A 157 3.17 -15.94 6.45
C THR A 157 3.78 -16.81 7.55
N SER A 158 4.45 -16.20 8.52
CA SER A 158 5.01 -16.87 9.71
C SER A 158 4.00 -17.08 10.83
N GLU A 159 2.68 -16.89 10.58
CA GLU A 159 1.60 -16.99 11.58
C GLU A 159 1.71 -15.94 12.71
N LYS A 160 2.26 -14.78 12.39
CA LYS A 160 2.46 -13.70 13.35
C LYS A 160 1.93 -12.34 12.87
N PRO A 161 0.67 -12.23 12.43
CA PRO A 161 0.12 -10.96 11.94
C PRO A 161 0.16 -9.85 13.00
N SER A 162 0.07 -10.18 14.29
CA SER A 162 0.20 -9.20 15.37
C SER A 162 1.61 -8.59 15.48
N TYR A 163 2.66 -9.29 15.02
CA TYR A 163 4.01 -8.70 14.95
C TYR A 163 4.12 -7.70 13.82
N SER A 164 3.49 -7.97 12.68
CA SER A 164 3.38 -7.02 11.57
C SER A 164 2.71 -5.72 12.03
N LEU A 165 1.57 -5.83 12.72
CA LEU A 165 0.89 -4.67 13.33
C LEU A 165 1.79 -3.92 14.34
N ARG A 166 2.46 -4.62 15.25
CA ARG A 166 3.33 -3.98 16.24
C ARG A 166 4.47 -3.21 15.58
N MET A 167 5.12 -3.78 14.55
CA MET A 167 6.19 -3.10 13.82
C MET A 167 5.68 -1.85 13.10
N SER A 168 4.50 -1.94 12.46
CA SER A 168 3.87 -0.78 11.83
C SER A 168 3.54 0.33 12.82
N LEU A 169 2.95 -0.02 13.98
CA LEU A 169 2.65 0.96 15.02
C LEU A 169 3.90 1.63 15.58
N ILE A 170 4.95 0.85 15.87
CA ILE A 170 6.21 1.40 16.39
C ILE A 170 6.83 2.35 15.36
N SER A 171 6.90 1.93 14.07
CA SER A 171 7.39 2.78 12.98
C SER A 171 6.60 4.08 12.85
N GLY A 172 5.27 3.99 12.88
CA GLY A 172 4.39 5.16 12.76
C GLY A 172 4.51 6.10 13.96
N VAL A 173 4.57 5.58 15.19
CA VAL A 173 4.77 6.40 16.39
C VAL A 173 6.13 7.10 16.35
N ILE A 174 7.19 6.40 15.94
CA ILE A 174 8.52 7.00 15.78
C ILE A 174 8.46 8.12 14.75
N ASN A 175 7.87 7.89 13.58
CA ASN A 175 7.71 8.93 12.56
C ASN A 175 6.99 10.16 13.14
N ILE A 176 5.80 10.01 13.74
CA ILE A 176 5.01 11.12 14.29
C ILE A 176 5.77 11.87 15.39
N VAL A 177 6.43 11.17 16.31
CA VAL A 177 7.21 11.79 17.41
C VAL A 177 8.37 12.60 16.84
N PHE A 178 9.09 12.07 15.86
CA PHE A 178 10.20 12.78 15.25
C PHE A 178 9.77 13.87 14.27
N ASP A 179 8.60 13.76 13.63
CA ASP A 179 7.98 14.87 12.88
C ASP A 179 7.70 16.05 13.81
N TYR A 180 7.06 15.79 14.94
CA TYR A 180 6.83 16.83 15.94
C TYR A 180 8.15 17.46 16.42
N LEU A 181 9.15 16.64 16.71
CA LEU A 181 10.43 17.13 17.20
C LEU A 181 11.21 17.92 16.14
N PHE A 182 11.39 17.35 14.94
CA PHE A 182 12.28 17.94 13.93
C PHE A 182 11.60 19.04 13.13
N ILE A 183 10.30 18.92 12.85
CA ILE A 183 9.58 19.94 12.10
C ILE A 183 8.96 20.97 13.04
N GLY A 184 8.26 20.52 14.10
CA GLY A 184 7.52 21.40 15.00
C GLY A 184 8.41 22.16 15.98
N VAL A 185 9.39 21.50 16.62
CA VAL A 185 10.24 22.11 17.66
C VAL A 185 11.55 22.63 17.10
N MET A 186 12.28 21.82 16.33
CA MET A 186 13.62 22.18 15.83
C MET A 186 13.58 22.96 14.52
N HIS A 187 12.45 23.05 13.86
CA HIS A 187 12.25 23.79 12.59
C HIS A 187 13.19 23.39 11.45
N TYR A 188 13.56 22.10 11.36
CA TYR A 188 14.41 21.58 10.27
C TYR A 188 13.68 21.47 8.93
N GLY A 189 12.39 21.88 8.86
CA GLY A 189 11.61 21.93 7.64
C GLY A 189 11.53 20.57 6.92
N VAL A 190 11.72 20.58 5.61
CA VAL A 190 11.63 19.40 4.75
C VAL A 190 12.66 18.31 5.07
N ALA A 191 13.85 18.70 5.55
CA ALA A 191 14.89 17.74 5.95
C ALA A 191 14.48 16.99 7.23
N GLY A 192 13.85 17.71 8.17
CA GLY A 192 13.29 17.11 9.40
C GLY A 192 12.23 16.06 9.10
N ALA A 193 11.30 16.35 8.20
CA ALA A 193 10.30 15.41 7.72
C ALA A 193 10.92 14.14 7.13
N ALA A 194 11.88 14.31 6.22
CA ALA A 194 12.55 13.17 5.58
C ALA A 194 13.29 12.28 6.59
N VAL A 195 13.97 12.88 7.57
CA VAL A 195 14.68 12.13 8.62
C VAL A 195 13.71 11.40 9.53
N ALA A 196 12.59 12.01 9.92
CA ALA A 196 11.58 11.38 10.76
C ALA A 196 10.99 10.14 10.07
N THR A 197 10.62 10.27 8.78
CA THR A 197 10.13 9.16 7.96
C THR A 197 11.20 8.07 7.84
N ALA A 198 12.45 8.44 7.54
CA ALA A 198 13.57 7.51 7.44
C ALA A 198 13.77 6.71 8.75
N MET A 199 13.68 7.36 9.90
CA MET A 199 13.81 6.67 11.20
C MET A 199 12.71 5.63 11.42
N GLY A 200 11.47 5.94 11.07
CA GLY A 200 10.37 4.99 11.09
C GLY A 200 10.65 3.78 10.18
N GLU A 201 11.11 4.02 8.95
CA GLU A 201 11.45 2.98 7.97
C GLU A 201 12.63 2.11 8.44
N TYR A 202 13.67 2.72 9.04
CA TYR A 202 14.81 1.96 9.60
C TYR A 202 14.36 1.01 10.70
N VAL A 203 13.47 1.44 11.59
CA VAL A 203 12.96 0.56 12.65
C VAL A 203 12.08 -0.53 12.03
N GLY A 204 11.19 -0.18 11.12
CA GLY A 204 10.31 -1.13 10.44
C GLY A 204 11.02 -2.16 9.56
N GLY A 205 12.19 -1.84 9.02
CA GLY A 205 12.99 -2.75 8.19
C GLY A 205 14.05 -3.52 8.96
N LEU A 206 14.85 -2.83 9.80
CA LEU A 206 16.00 -3.42 10.47
C LEU A 206 15.58 -4.34 11.64
N VAL A 207 14.59 -3.96 12.44
CA VAL A 207 14.17 -4.78 13.59
C VAL A 207 13.64 -6.15 13.15
N PRO A 208 12.77 -6.26 12.13
CA PRO A 208 12.37 -7.55 11.57
C PRO A 208 13.56 -8.34 10.98
N LEU A 209 14.48 -7.66 10.30
CA LEU A 209 15.68 -8.31 9.74
C LEU A 209 16.48 -9.01 10.84
N ILE A 210 16.75 -8.30 11.95
CA ILE A 210 17.43 -8.85 13.12
C ILE A 210 16.61 -9.99 13.74
N TYR A 211 15.28 -9.82 13.83
CA TYR A 211 14.40 -10.86 14.37
C TYR A 211 14.50 -12.17 13.61
N PHE A 212 14.41 -12.15 12.28
CA PHE A 212 14.50 -13.36 11.45
C PHE A 212 15.93 -13.91 11.36
N ALA A 213 16.96 -13.09 11.58
CA ALA A 213 18.35 -13.54 11.62
C ALA A 213 18.71 -14.32 12.91
N ARG A 214 17.97 -14.09 14.01
CA ARG A 214 18.22 -14.79 15.27
C ARG A 214 17.89 -16.28 15.17
N LYS A 215 18.83 -17.16 15.60
CA LYS A 215 18.65 -18.62 15.59
C LYS A 215 17.48 -19.12 16.45
N ASN A 216 17.21 -18.44 17.56
CA ASN A 216 16.16 -18.78 18.53
C ASN A 216 14.87 -18.00 18.35
N ASN A 217 14.59 -17.50 17.14
CA ASN A 217 13.30 -16.86 16.90
C ASN A 217 12.16 -17.89 16.97
N SER A 218 11.01 -17.47 17.47
CA SER A 218 9.81 -18.34 17.61
C SER A 218 8.98 -18.39 16.31
N SER A 219 9.59 -18.05 15.16
CA SER A 219 8.94 -18.03 13.85
C SER A 219 9.08 -19.36 13.11
N ARG A 220 8.18 -19.63 12.17
CA ARG A 220 8.33 -20.74 11.20
C ARG A 220 9.44 -20.47 10.19
N LEU A 221 9.70 -19.19 9.88
CA LEU A 221 10.71 -18.74 8.94
C LEU A 221 11.95 -18.24 9.68
N ARG A 222 13.11 -18.50 9.07
CA ARG A 222 14.42 -18.06 9.55
C ARG A 222 15.30 -17.67 8.37
N LEU A 223 16.19 -16.71 8.57
CA LEU A 223 17.23 -16.43 7.61
C LEU A 223 18.30 -17.53 7.70
N VAL A 224 18.58 -18.15 6.55
CA VAL A 224 19.60 -19.15 6.35
C VAL A 224 20.52 -18.70 5.20
N LYS A 225 21.60 -19.46 4.92
CA LYS A 225 22.44 -19.17 3.76
C LYS A 225 21.59 -19.17 2.49
N PRO A 226 21.57 -18.06 1.72
CA PRO A 226 20.75 -17.99 0.52
C PRO A 226 21.26 -18.94 -0.56
N VAL A 227 20.32 -19.65 -1.20
CA VAL A 227 20.58 -20.46 -2.39
C VAL A 227 19.91 -19.77 -3.57
N TRP A 228 20.72 -19.27 -4.49
CA TRP A 228 20.22 -18.48 -5.62
C TRP A 228 19.48 -19.35 -6.63
N ARG A 229 18.21 -19.05 -6.83
CA ARG A 229 17.28 -19.73 -7.73
C ARG A 229 16.59 -18.70 -8.63
N LYS A 230 17.12 -18.51 -9.84
CA LYS A 230 16.59 -17.55 -10.82
C LYS A 230 15.12 -17.82 -11.18
N ASP A 231 14.75 -19.11 -11.27
CA ASP A 231 13.38 -19.54 -11.54
C ASP A 231 12.39 -19.08 -10.46
N ILE A 232 12.78 -19.14 -9.19
CA ILE A 232 11.96 -18.70 -8.06
C ILE A 232 11.87 -17.17 -8.02
N LEU A 233 12.97 -16.48 -8.27
CA LEU A 233 12.97 -15.02 -8.32
C LEU A 233 12.04 -14.50 -9.43
N LEU A 234 12.14 -15.07 -10.64
CA LEU A 234 11.28 -14.70 -11.76
C LEU A 234 9.80 -14.99 -11.44
N LYS A 235 9.50 -16.15 -10.87
CA LYS A 235 8.15 -16.50 -10.42
C LYS A 235 7.65 -15.53 -9.37
N THR A 236 8.49 -15.09 -8.44
CA THR A 236 8.15 -14.08 -7.42
C THR A 236 7.76 -12.74 -8.06
N CYS A 237 8.58 -12.26 -9.00
CA CYS A 237 8.31 -11.01 -9.71
C CYS A 237 7.03 -11.10 -10.55
N LEU A 238 6.83 -12.19 -11.27
CA LEU A 238 5.61 -12.41 -12.06
C LEU A 238 4.38 -12.51 -11.14
N ASN A 239 4.51 -13.22 -10.01
CA ASN A 239 3.40 -13.41 -9.09
C ASN A 239 3.02 -12.14 -8.33
N GLY A 240 4.00 -11.29 -8.03
CA GLY A 240 3.77 -10.00 -7.38
C GLY A 240 3.60 -8.82 -8.35
N SER A 241 3.59 -9.07 -9.65
CA SER A 241 3.48 -8.02 -10.68
C SER A 241 2.21 -7.17 -10.55
N SER A 242 1.14 -7.73 -10.01
CA SER A 242 -0.11 -7.02 -9.73
C SER A 242 0.07 -5.86 -8.74
N GLU A 243 0.88 -6.04 -7.71
CA GLU A 243 1.19 -5.00 -6.74
C GLU A 243 2.05 -3.90 -7.36
N PHE A 244 3.04 -4.29 -8.15
CA PHE A 244 3.85 -3.33 -8.91
C PHE A 244 2.98 -2.52 -9.88
N MET A 245 2.14 -3.17 -10.67
CA MET A 245 1.24 -2.52 -11.63
C MET A 245 0.27 -1.57 -10.93
N THR A 246 -0.34 -1.98 -9.81
CA THR A 246 -1.27 -1.14 -9.04
C THR A 246 -0.58 0.13 -8.55
N ASN A 247 0.60 0.02 -7.94
CA ASN A 247 1.32 1.18 -7.41
C ASN A 247 1.84 2.10 -8.53
N ALA A 248 2.40 1.54 -9.60
CA ALA A 248 2.90 2.32 -10.75
C ALA A 248 1.75 3.04 -11.49
N SER A 249 0.60 2.38 -11.66
CA SER A 249 -0.55 2.95 -12.34
C SER A 249 -1.22 4.07 -11.54
N SER A 250 -1.22 3.99 -10.22
CA SER A 250 -1.89 4.97 -9.35
C SER A 250 -1.42 6.40 -9.60
N SER A 251 -0.13 6.61 -9.81
CA SER A 251 0.43 7.94 -10.09
C SER A 251 -0.07 8.51 -11.42
N ILE A 252 -0.13 7.68 -12.47
CA ILE A 252 -0.60 8.08 -13.81
C ILE A 252 -2.09 8.43 -13.72
N VAL A 253 -2.87 7.59 -13.08
CA VAL A 253 -4.32 7.77 -12.92
C VAL A 253 -4.64 9.03 -12.12
N ASN A 254 -3.96 9.26 -10.99
CA ASN A 254 -4.15 10.48 -10.20
C ASN A 254 -3.82 11.75 -10.99
N MET A 255 -2.77 11.72 -11.82
CA MET A 255 -2.43 12.86 -12.70
C MET A 255 -3.55 13.12 -13.72
N LEU A 256 -4.12 12.08 -14.32
CA LEU A 256 -5.23 12.21 -15.26
C LEU A 256 -6.51 12.74 -14.58
N TYR A 257 -6.83 12.25 -13.37
CA TYR A 257 -7.94 12.79 -12.57
C TYR A 257 -7.78 14.28 -12.34
N ASN A 258 -6.64 14.70 -11.82
CA ASN A 258 -6.35 16.11 -11.54
C ASN A 258 -6.44 16.98 -12.80
N THR A 259 -5.93 16.47 -13.93
CA THR A 259 -5.99 17.19 -15.22
C THR A 259 -7.43 17.38 -15.71
N GLN A 260 -8.25 16.33 -15.64
CA GLN A 260 -9.65 16.41 -16.06
C GLN A 260 -10.49 17.28 -15.10
N LEU A 261 -10.27 17.15 -13.78
CA LEU A 261 -10.96 17.97 -12.79
C LEU A 261 -10.61 19.45 -12.94
N MET A 262 -9.33 19.78 -13.18
CA MET A 262 -8.88 21.15 -13.42
C MET A 262 -9.59 21.74 -14.65
N ARG A 263 -9.81 20.93 -15.69
CA ARG A 263 -10.52 21.38 -16.92
C ARG A 263 -12.02 21.58 -16.72
N LEU A 264 -12.67 20.76 -15.90
CA LEU A 264 -14.13 20.73 -15.77
C LEU A 264 -14.67 21.58 -14.62
N ALA A 265 -13.93 21.67 -13.52
CA ALA A 265 -14.35 22.30 -12.28
C ALA A 265 -13.26 23.18 -11.63
N GLY A 266 -12.14 23.39 -12.31
CA GLY A 266 -11.06 24.23 -11.81
C GLY A 266 -10.41 23.68 -10.52
N ALA A 267 -9.89 24.60 -9.71
CA ALA A 267 -9.22 24.26 -8.45
C ALA A 267 -10.16 23.55 -7.44
N ASP A 268 -11.42 23.92 -7.42
CA ASP A 268 -12.43 23.37 -6.52
C ASP A 268 -12.68 21.89 -6.80
N GLY A 269 -12.70 21.48 -8.09
CA GLY A 269 -12.81 20.08 -8.46
C GLY A 269 -11.64 19.24 -7.99
N VAL A 270 -10.41 19.77 -8.06
CA VAL A 270 -9.21 19.10 -7.57
C VAL A 270 -9.22 19.01 -6.03
N ALA A 271 -9.66 20.08 -5.34
CA ALA A 271 -9.80 20.10 -3.90
C ALA A 271 -10.85 19.08 -3.42
N ALA A 272 -12.01 19.04 -4.06
CA ALA A 272 -13.07 18.07 -3.77
C ALA A 272 -12.57 16.62 -3.91
N TYR A 273 -11.84 16.32 -4.98
CA TYR A 273 -11.24 15.00 -5.19
C TYR A 273 -10.22 14.65 -4.10
N GLY A 274 -9.40 15.60 -3.67
CA GLY A 274 -8.48 15.40 -2.56
C GLY A 274 -9.18 14.92 -1.28
N VAL A 275 -10.29 15.56 -0.91
CA VAL A 275 -11.10 15.17 0.26
C VAL A 275 -11.68 13.75 0.08
N ILE A 276 -12.22 13.44 -1.09
CA ILE A 276 -12.74 12.09 -1.41
C ILE A 276 -11.64 11.04 -1.27
N MET A 277 -10.42 11.35 -1.73
CA MET A 277 -9.29 10.41 -1.65
C MET A 277 -8.84 10.12 -0.23
N TYR A 278 -8.91 11.08 0.72
CA TYR A 278 -8.61 10.80 2.12
C TYR A 278 -9.55 9.72 2.70
N ALA A 279 -10.85 9.82 2.43
CA ALA A 279 -11.80 8.79 2.84
C ALA A 279 -11.52 7.45 2.14
N ASN A 280 -11.22 7.48 0.84
CA ASN A 280 -10.89 6.29 0.07
C ASN A 280 -9.65 5.56 0.62
N PHE A 281 -8.59 6.26 1.04
CA PHE A 281 -7.39 5.63 1.61
C PHE A 281 -7.70 4.81 2.84
N ILE A 282 -8.54 5.33 3.74
CA ILE A 282 -8.92 4.63 4.98
C ILE A 282 -9.77 3.39 4.66
N PHE A 283 -10.76 3.52 3.77
CA PHE A 283 -11.67 2.42 3.45
C PHE A 283 -11.01 1.34 2.58
N ALA A 284 -10.18 1.74 1.61
CA ALA A 284 -9.38 0.80 0.82
C ALA A 284 -8.37 0.02 1.69
N ALA A 285 -7.83 0.64 2.74
CA ALA A 285 -6.93 -0.03 3.68
C ALA A 285 -7.56 -1.25 4.35
N ILE A 286 -8.88 -1.26 4.57
CA ILE A 286 -9.62 -2.41 5.11
C ILE A 286 -9.51 -3.60 4.15
N TYR A 287 -9.76 -3.38 2.85
CA TYR A 287 -9.67 -4.43 1.84
C TYR A 287 -8.24 -4.91 1.60
N LEU A 288 -7.28 -3.98 1.57
CA LEU A 288 -5.87 -4.30 1.43
C LEU A 288 -5.37 -5.13 2.63
N GLY A 289 -5.73 -4.73 3.84
CA GLY A 289 -5.37 -5.46 5.06
C GLY A 289 -6.00 -6.85 5.13
N TYR A 290 -7.27 -6.99 4.71
CA TYR A 290 -7.93 -8.27 4.59
C TYR A 290 -7.24 -9.16 3.55
N SER A 291 -6.96 -8.63 2.38
CA SER A 291 -6.30 -9.35 1.28
C SER A 291 -4.92 -9.84 1.69
N MET A 292 -4.11 -8.96 2.27
CA MET A 292 -2.77 -9.28 2.76
C MET A 292 -2.81 -10.34 3.89
N GLY A 293 -3.79 -10.24 4.80
CA GLY A 293 -3.97 -11.18 5.91
C GLY A 293 -4.43 -12.56 5.45
N SER A 294 -5.30 -12.65 4.44
CA SER A 294 -5.87 -13.90 3.96
C SER A 294 -5.01 -14.65 2.93
N ALA A 295 -4.13 -13.93 2.21
CA ALA A 295 -3.30 -14.51 1.16
C ALA A 295 -2.42 -15.68 1.62
N PRO A 296 -1.67 -15.64 2.74
CA PRO A 296 -0.87 -16.76 3.21
C PRO A 296 -1.67 -18.02 3.57
N ILE A 297 -2.92 -17.86 4.06
CA ILE A 297 -3.82 -18.97 4.34
C ILE A 297 -4.16 -19.71 3.04
N THR A 298 -4.51 -18.95 2.00
CA THR A 298 -4.81 -19.47 0.67
C THR A 298 -3.60 -20.15 0.05
N SER A 299 -2.42 -19.50 0.08
CA SER A 299 -1.18 -20.04 -0.50
C SER A 299 -0.74 -21.32 0.19
N TYR A 300 -0.82 -21.39 1.52
CA TYR A 300 -0.48 -22.57 2.30
C TYR A 300 -1.38 -23.76 1.93
N ASN A 301 -2.70 -23.56 1.94
CA ASN A 301 -3.67 -24.60 1.62
C ASN A 301 -3.57 -25.04 0.15
N TYR A 302 -3.22 -24.12 -0.75
CA TYR A 302 -2.91 -24.48 -2.14
C TYR A 302 -1.69 -25.40 -2.24
N GLY A 303 -0.61 -25.09 -1.50
CA GLY A 303 0.58 -25.96 -1.43
C GLY A 303 0.31 -27.31 -0.79
N ALA A 304 -0.56 -27.35 0.22
CA ALA A 304 -0.97 -28.59 0.88
C ALA A 304 -1.98 -29.43 0.09
N GLY A 305 -2.46 -28.96 -1.08
CA GLY A 305 -3.50 -29.65 -1.86
C GLY A 305 -4.87 -29.67 -1.18
N ASN A 306 -5.11 -28.83 -0.17
CA ASN A 306 -6.37 -28.79 0.59
C ASN A 306 -7.45 -27.97 -0.14
N HIS A 307 -8.02 -28.57 -1.19
CA HIS A 307 -9.06 -27.91 -2.01
C HIS A 307 -10.34 -27.59 -1.24
N SER A 308 -10.65 -28.36 -0.19
CA SER A 308 -11.81 -28.11 0.66
C SER A 308 -11.66 -26.78 1.39
N GLU A 309 -10.47 -26.53 1.97
CA GLU A 309 -10.22 -25.25 2.67
C GLU A 309 -10.09 -24.08 1.70
N LEU A 310 -9.57 -24.31 0.49
CA LEU A 310 -9.57 -23.26 -0.55
C LEU A 310 -10.98 -22.81 -0.94
N LYS A 311 -11.91 -23.75 -1.14
CA LYS A 311 -13.32 -23.43 -1.41
C LYS A 311 -13.98 -22.73 -0.20
N ASN A 312 -13.66 -23.16 1.01
CA ASN A 312 -14.11 -22.55 2.26
C ASN A 312 -13.63 -21.09 2.35
N MET A 313 -12.34 -20.84 2.09
CA MET A 313 -11.75 -19.50 2.08
C MET A 313 -12.37 -18.61 1.00
N LEU A 314 -12.55 -19.12 -0.22
CA LEU A 314 -13.21 -18.39 -1.32
C LEU A 314 -14.60 -17.92 -0.91
N LYS A 315 -15.46 -18.85 -0.44
CA LYS A 315 -16.84 -18.54 -0.03
C LYS A 315 -16.89 -17.53 1.10
N LYS A 316 -16.07 -17.71 2.14
CA LYS A 316 -16.07 -16.84 3.32
C LYS A 316 -15.52 -15.45 2.98
N SER A 317 -14.47 -15.38 2.18
CA SER A 317 -13.90 -14.11 1.76
C SER A 317 -14.86 -13.30 0.91
N LEU A 318 -15.51 -13.91 -0.08
CA LEU A 318 -16.51 -13.23 -0.89
C LEU A 318 -17.68 -12.71 -0.03
N SER A 319 -18.16 -13.51 0.94
CA SER A 319 -19.20 -13.08 1.87
C SER A 319 -18.75 -11.90 2.75
N LEU A 320 -17.56 -11.98 3.33
CA LEU A 320 -17.02 -10.90 4.18
C LEU A 320 -16.80 -9.61 3.40
N ILE A 321 -16.29 -9.71 2.17
CA ILE A 321 -16.06 -8.54 1.29
C ILE A 321 -17.40 -7.91 0.91
N ALA A 322 -18.41 -8.72 0.55
CA ALA A 322 -19.75 -8.23 0.24
C ALA A 322 -20.36 -7.47 1.43
N VAL A 323 -20.34 -8.07 2.63
CA VAL A 323 -20.85 -7.43 3.85
C VAL A 323 -20.07 -6.16 4.15
N THR A 324 -18.75 -6.20 4.08
CA THR A 324 -17.89 -5.01 4.31
C THR A 324 -18.20 -3.93 3.29
N GLY A 325 -18.37 -4.27 2.00
CA GLY A 325 -18.71 -3.31 0.96
C GLY A 325 -20.04 -2.60 1.21
N VAL A 326 -21.07 -3.35 1.56
CA VAL A 326 -22.38 -2.77 1.92
C VAL A 326 -22.24 -1.87 3.15
N CYS A 327 -21.56 -2.34 4.21
CA CYS A 327 -21.36 -1.55 5.43
C CYS A 327 -20.60 -0.24 5.14
N LEU A 328 -19.50 -0.31 4.37
CA LEU A 328 -18.71 0.88 4.06
C LEU A 328 -19.48 1.88 3.19
N THR A 329 -20.26 1.40 2.21
CA THR A 329 -21.11 2.28 1.39
C THR A 329 -22.18 2.93 2.25
N LEU A 330 -22.86 2.19 3.11
CA LEU A 330 -23.87 2.75 4.02
C LEU A 330 -23.24 3.76 5.01
N ILE A 331 -22.08 3.46 5.56
CA ILE A 331 -21.33 4.39 6.43
C ILE A 331 -20.97 5.65 5.64
N SER A 332 -20.47 5.51 4.41
CA SER A 332 -20.11 6.64 3.55
C SER A 332 -21.31 7.54 3.28
N GLU A 333 -22.47 6.96 2.91
CA GLU A 333 -23.68 7.73 2.63
C GLU A 333 -24.23 8.42 3.88
N PHE A 334 -24.27 7.71 5.01
CA PHE A 334 -24.84 8.23 6.24
C PHE A 334 -23.97 9.33 6.85
N PHE A 335 -22.65 9.14 6.83
CA PHE A 335 -21.69 10.07 7.40
C PHE A 335 -21.06 11.04 6.38
N ALA A 336 -21.53 11.05 5.12
CA ALA A 336 -21.03 11.94 4.08
C ALA A 336 -21.01 13.42 4.52
N HIS A 337 -22.14 13.90 5.02
CA HIS A 337 -22.29 15.31 5.43
C HIS A 337 -21.33 15.72 6.57
N PRO A 338 -21.28 15.04 7.72
CA PRO A 338 -20.36 15.43 8.80
C PRO A 338 -18.89 15.22 8.40
N LEU A 339 -18.57 14.18 7.62
CA LEU A 339 -17.21 13.93 7.18
C LEU A 339 -16.68 15.08 6.30
N ILE A 340 -17.46 15.48 5.30
CA ILE A 340 -17.06 16.51 4.34
C ILE A 340 -17.04 17.88 5.00
N ASN A 341 -17.97 18.14 5.94
CA ASN A 341 -18.01 19.39 6.68
C ASN A 341 -16.72 19.66 7.46
N ILE A 342 -16.04 18.61 7.95
CA ILE A 342 -14.74 18.74 8.63
C ILE A 342 -13.65 19.33 7.71
N PHE A 343 -13.69 18.99 6.42
CA PHE A 343 -12.64 19.38 5.48
C PHE A 343 -12.95 20.68 4.73
N VAL A 344 -14.20 20.87 4.30
CA VAL A 344 -14.58 21.96 3.39
C VAL A 344 -15.86 22.69 3.83
N GLY A 345 -16.25 22.60 5.10
CA GLY A 345 -17.45 23.27 5.64
C GLY A 345 -17.38 24.82 5.66
N TYR A 346 -16.20 25.37 5.36
CA TYR A 346 -15.99 26.83 5.26
C TYR A 346 -16.43 27.42 3.92
N ASP A 347 -16.70 26.62 2.89
CA ASP A 347 -17.08 27.05 1.55
C ASP A 347 -18.30 26.23 1.08
N ALA A 348 -19.44 26.90 0.89
CA ALA A 348 -20.71 26.25 0.60
C ALA A 348 -20.74 25.56 -0.78
N ASP A 349 -20.11 26.16 -1.80
CA ASP A 349 -20.12 25.64 -3.16
C ASP A 349 -19.18 24.43 -3.27
N LEU A 350 -17.97 24.54 -2.69
CA LEU A 350 -17.03 23.42 -2.60
C LEU A 350 -17.60 22.28 -1.77
N PHE A 351 -18.30 22.57 -0.67
CA PHE A 351 -18.98 21.57 0.15
C PHE A 351 -20.04 20.82 -0.65
N ALA A 352 -20.92 21.54 -1.37
CA ALA A 352 -21.98 20.94 -2.17
C ALA A 352 -21.40 20.04 -3.28
N MET A 353 -20.35 20.50 -3.99
CA MET A 353 -19.65 19.74 -5.01
C MET A 353 -19.01 18.49 -4.42
N THR A 354 -18.30 18.61 -3.31
CA THR A 354 -17.60 17.50 -2.64
C THR A 354 -18.60 16.46 -2.11
N LEU A 355 -19.69 16.89 -1.50
CA LEU A 355 -20.73 16.02 -0.98
C LEU A 355 -21.39 15.21 -2.11
N HIS A 356 -21.73 15.87 -3.22
CA HIS A 356 -22.30 15.21 -4.37
C HIS A 356 -21.32 14.19 -4.99
N GLY A 357 -20.06 14.60 -5.19
CA GLY A 357 -19.01 13.73 -5.72
C GLY A 357 -18.73 12.53 -4.81
N PHE A 358 -18.67 12.74 -3.48
CA PHE A 358 -18.43 11.68 -2.53
C PHE A 358 -19.54 10.62 -2.51
N ARG A 359 -20.80 11.03 -2.57
CA ARG A 359 -21.94 10.09 -2.65
C ARG A 359 -21.90 9.23 -3.90
N LEU A 360 -21.60 9.82 -5.07
CA LEU A 360 -21.39 9.04 -6.28
C LEU A 360 -20.19 8.09 -6.18
N TYR A 361 -19.11 8.58 -5.61
CA TYR A 361 -17.90 7.78 -5.42
C TYR A 361 -18.09 6.63 -4.41
N ALA A 362 -18.94 6.79 -3.39
CA ALA A 362 -19.16 5.81 -2.32
C ALA A 362 -19.56 4.42 -2.83
N PHE A 363 -20.22 4.35 -3.99
CA PHE A 363 -20.56 3.08 -4.63
C PHE A 363 -19.34 2.24 -5.03
N VAL A 364 -18.16 2.85 -5.12
CA VAL A 364 -16.89 2.13 -5.36
C VAL A 364 -16.64 1.09 -4.30
N PHE A 365 -17.02 1.36 -3.05
CA PHE A 365 -16.77 0.44 -1.94
C PHE A 365 -17.56 -0.88 -2.04
N LEU A 366 -18.65 -0.94 -2.80
CA LEU A 366 -19.37 -2.18 -3.08
C LEU A 366 -18.54 -3.16 -3.92
N ILE A 367 -17.73 -2.65 -4.85
CA ILE A 367 -17.11 -3.44 -5.92
C ILE A 367 -15.58 -3.56 -5.71
N ASN A 368 -14.92 -2.48 -5.29
CA ASN A 368 -13.47 -2.40 -5.21
C ASN A 368 -12.84 -3.49 -4.31
N GLY A 369 -13.55 -3.86 -3.23
CA GLY A 369 -13.12 -4.94 -2.35
C GLY A 369 -12.97 -6.28 -3.06
N PHE A 370 -13.88 -6.62 -3.96
CA PHE A 370 -13.81 -7.84 -4.76
C PHE A 370 -12.61 -7.81 -5.70
N ASN A 371 -12.38 -6.70 -6.36
CA ASN A 371 -11.28 -6.52 -7.30
C ASN A 371 -9.90 -6.61 -6.60
N ILE A 372 -9.74 -5.94 -5.47
CA ILE A 372 -8.51 -5.97 -4.68
C ILE A 372 -8.24 -7.39 -4.20
N TRP A 373 -9.26 -8.03 -3.61
CA TRP A 373 -9.11 -9.37 -3.07
C TRP A 373 -8.92 -10.43 -4.15
N ALA A 374 -9.63 -10.33 -5.29
CA ALA A 374 -9.47 -11.28 -6.41
C ALA A 374 -8.03 -11.28 -6.94
N SER A 375 -7.43 -10.10 -7.16
CA SER A 375 -6.03 -10.00 -7.55
C SER A 375 -5.11 -10.69 -6.53
N SER A 376 -5.29 -10.39 -5.24
CA SER A 376 -4.52 -11.00 -4.15
C SER A 376 -4.75 -12.53 -4.04
N PHE A 377 -5.97 -12.99 -4.27
CA PHE A 377 -6.32 -14.42 -4.25
C PHE A 377 -5.61 -15.19 -5.37
N PHE A 378 -5.57 -14.64 -6.60
CA PHE A 378 -4.81 -15.26 -7.68
C PHE A 378 -3.29 -15.21 -7.46
N THR A 379 -2.77 -14.13 -6.85
CA THR A 379 -1.38 -14.10 -6.37
C THR A 379 -1.13 -15.21 -5.36
N ALA A 380 -2.04 -15.40 -4.41
CA ALA A 380 -1.94 -16.46 -3.41
C ALA A 380 -2.01 -17.88 -4.00
N LEU A 381 -2.74 -18.09 -5.08
CA LEU A 381 -2.74 -19.32 -5.88
C LEU A 381 -1.49 -19.46 -6.77
N ASN A 382 -0.54 -18.54 -6.69
CA ASN A 382 0.65 -18.48 -7.55
C ASN A 382 0.33 -18.37 -9.05
N ASN A 383 -0.77 -17.72 -9.39
CA ASN A 383 -1.17 -17.38 -10.75
C ASN A 383 -0.98 -15.87 -11.00
N GLY A 384 0.29 -15.47 -11.09
CA GLY A 384 0.67 -14.06 -11.27
C GLY A 384 0.17 -13.44 -12.57
N VAL A 385 -0.02 -14.25 -13.63
CA VAL A 385 -0.55 -13.75 -14.91
C VAL A 385 -1.98 -13.23 -14.74
N VAL A 386 -2.86 -14.04 -14.16
CA VAL A 386 -4.25 -13.64 -13.92
C VAL A 386 -4.32 -12.48 -12.94
N SER A 387 -3.55 -12.52 -11.86
CA SER A 387 -3.48 -11.42 -10.89
C SER A 387 -3.01 -10.11 -11.53
N GLY A 388 -1.95 -10.17 -12.33
CA GLY A 388 -1.42 -9.02 -13.06
C GLY A 388 -2.40 -8.47 -14.10
N MET A 389 -3.11 -9.34 -14.81
CA MET A 389 -4.16 -8.92 -15.75
C MET A 389 -5.30 -8.18 -15.04
N ILE A 390 -5.80 -8.72 -13.92
CA ILE A 390 -6.85 -8.06 -13.12
C ILE A 390 -6.38 -6.68 -12.66
N ALA A 391 -5.15 -6.59 -12.14
CA ALA A 391 -4.58 -5.32 -11.72
C ALA A 391 -4.45 -4.33 -12.88
N PHE A 392 -3.88 -4.74 -14.01
CA PHE A 392 -3.70 -3.92 -15.20
C PHE A 392 -5.02 -3.39 -15.75
N LEU A 393 -5.98 -4.27 -15.96
CA LEU A 393 -7.29 -3.91 -16.50
C LEU A 393 -8.00 -2.92 -15.58
N ARG A 394 -8.06 -3.22 -14.29
CA ARG A 394 -8.74 -2.39 -13.29
C ARG A 394 -8.06 -1.04 -13.08
N THR A 395 -6.74 -1.03 -12.83
CA THR A 395 -6.06 0.19 -12.35
C THR A 395 -5.54 1.08 -13.47
N LEU A 396 -5.36 0.56 -14.65
CA LEU A 396 -4.84 1.34 -15.77
C LEU A 396 -5.87 1.44 -16.90
N LEU A 397 -6.19 0.33 -17.55
CA LEU A 397 -6.95 0.36 -18.79
C LEU A 397 -8.37 0.92 -18.58
N PHE A 398 -9.15 0.33 -17.68
CA PHE A 398 -10.53 0.75 -17.48
C PHE A 398 -10.61 2.12 -16.79
N GLN A 399 -9.74 2.40 -15.82
CA GLN A 399 -9.74 3.72 -15.20
C GLN A 399 -9.36 4.83 -16.18
N ILE A 400 -8.33 4.67 -17.00
CA ILE A 400 -7.99 5.66 -18.03
C ILE A 400 -9.17 5.81 -19.00
N GLY A 401 -9.75 4.71 -19.48
CA GLY A 401 -10.90 4.75 -20.36
C GLY A 401 -12.08 5.50 -19.75
N CYS A 402 -12.44 5.21 -18.51
CA CYS A 402 -13.54 5.87 -17.82
C CYS A 402 -13.26 7.37 -17.57
N ILE A 403 -12.05 7.73 -17.13
CA ILE A 403 -11.67 9.13 -16.88
C ILE A 403 -11.72 9.96 -18.18
N MET A 404 -11.42 9.36 -19.32
CA MET A 404 -11.41 10.06 -20.60
C MET A 404 -12.80 10.10 -21.27
N LEU A 405 -13.59 9.02 -21.16
CA LEU A 405 -14.84 8.88 -21.90
C LEU A 405 -16.09 9.32 -21.11
N LEU A 406 -16.18 8.97 -19.82
CA LEU A 406 -17.37 9.30 -19.03
C LEU A 406 -17.63 10.81 -18.87
N PRO A 407 -16.61 11.68 -18.73
CA PRO A 407 -16.84 13.12 -18.68
C PRO A 407 -17.44 13.70 -19.95
N ILE A 408 -17.23 13.08 -21.11
CA ILE A 408 -17.83 13.51 -22.37
C ILE A 408 -19.36 13.32 -22.35
N LEU A 409 -19.83 12.27 -21.66
CA LEU A 409 -21.25 11.91 -21.59
C LEU A 409 -21.95 12.53 -20.38
N LEU A 410 -21.28 12.58 -19.23
CA LEU A 410 -21.87 12.89 -17.92
C LEU A 410 -21.25 14.14 -17.26
N GLY A 411 -20.34 14.83 -17.94
CA GLY A 411 -19.62 15.97 -17.38
C GLY A 411 -18.86 15.60 -16.10
N LEU A 412 -18.97 16.45 -15.07
CA LEU A 412 -18.28 16.24 -13.79
C LEU A 412 -18.71 14.94 -13.09
N ASN A 413 -19.99 14.54 -13.23
CA ASN A 413 -20.48 13.26 -12.66
C ASN A 413 -19.76 12.05 -13.25
N GLY A 414 -19.35 12.12 -14.52
CA GLY A 414 -18.57 11.07 -15.17
C GLY A 414 -17.19 10.87 -14.51
N ILE A 415 -16.58 11.92 -13.96
CA ILE A 415 -15.32 11.80 -13.19
C ILE A 415 -15.56 11.11 -11.85
N TRP A 416 -16.60 11.51 -11.10
CA TRP A 416 -16.91 10.89 -9.81
C TRP A 416 -17.27 9.41 -9.94
N MET A 417 -17.94 9.04 -11.01
CA MET A 417 -18.30 7.64 -11.31
C MET A 417 -17.18 6.86 -12.00
N GLY A 418 -16.10 7.51 -12.42
CA GLY A 418 -15.04 6.88 -13.21
C GLY A 418 -14.43 5.61 -12.57
N VAL A 419 -14.18 5.63 -11.27
CA VAL A 419 -13.68 4.44 -10.53
C VAL A 419 -14.77 3.40 -10.29
N VAL A 420 -16.03 3.83 -10.15
CA VAL A 420 -17.16 2.90 -9.92
C VAL A 420 -17.42 2.03 -11.15
N VAL A 421 -17.27 2.62 -12.34
CA VAL A 421 -17.51 1.95 -13.62
C VAL A 421 -16.29 1.15 -14.08
N ALA A 422 -15.07 1.58 -13.71
CA ALA A 422 -13.82 0.92 -14.06
C ALA A 422 -13.55 -0.35 -13.24
#